data_56e18a6b45ba0881095a33fc2a9a4648
#
_entry.id   56e18a6b45ba0881095a33fc2a9a4648
#
_cell.length_a   1.000
_cell.length_b   1.000
_cell.length_c   1.000
_cell.angle_alpha   90.00
_cell.angle_beta   90.00
_cell.angle_gamma   90.00
#
_symmetry.space_group_name_H-M   'P 1'
#
loop_
_entity.id
_entity.type
_entity.pdbx_description
1 polymer ?
#
loop_
_entity_poly.entity_id
_entity_poly.type
_entity_poly.pdbx_seq_one_letter_code
_entity_poly.pdbx_strand_id
1 'polypeptide(L)'
;MSAVLCVSLDPALFLISIGEESETLEPLLKHGAFAINVLSAEQKALAQIFASKGGCDKFKHVAYHLSAPARLPVLRGALAVMECRLVDAYPGGDHRLVVGEVQAMRLNSGLPLLRYGGRYFGIDAGECAASSAA
;
A
#
# COMPACT_ATOMS: atom_id res chain seq x y z
N MET A 1 6.93 1.55 -5.39
CA MET A 1 5.98 0.43 -5.63
C MET A 1 5.21 0.73 -6.90
N SER A 2 5.22 -0.20 -7.85
CA SER A 2 4.64 0.00 -9.18
C SER A 2 3.30 -0.70 -9.36
N ALA A 3 3.05 -1.78 -8.62
CA ALA A 3 1.81 -2.53 -8.69
C ALA A 3 1.53 -3.27 -7.39
N VAL A 4 0.24 -3.54 -7.15
CA VAL A 4 -0.27 -4.41 -6.08
C VAL A 4 -1.28 -5.36 -6.71
N LEU A 5 -1.16 -6.65 -6.43
CA LEU A 5 -2.03 -7.70 -6.96
C LEU A 5 -2.43 -8.67 -5.85
N CYS A 6 -3.72 -8.97 -5.75
CA CYS A 6 -4.20 -10.10 -4.96
C CYS A 6 -3.87 -11.40 -5.71
N VAL A 7 -3.11 -12.28 -5.08
CA VAL A 7 -2.64 -13.54 -5.70
C VAL A 7 -3.46 -14.73 -5.23
N SER A 8 -3.86 -14.75 -3.95
CA SER A 8 -4.59 -15.85 -3.34
C SER A 8 -5.53 -15.33 -2.26
N LEU A 9 -6.63 -16.03 -2.06
CA LEU A 9 -7.60 -15.74 -0.99
C LEU A 9 -7.43 -16.68 0.21
N ASP A 10 -6.93 -17.88 -0.01
CA ASP A 10 -6.65 -18.85 1.05
C ASP A 10 -5.36 -19.64 0.71
N PRO A 11 -4.24 -19.34 1.38
CA PRO A 11 -4.03 -18.19 2.27
C PRO A 11 -4.16 -16.85 1.52
N ALA A 12 -4.48 -15.78 2.27
CA ALA A 12 -4.61 -14.44 1.70
C ALA A 12 -3.23 -13.86 1.33
N LEU A 13 -2.89 -13.85 0.04
CA LEU A 13 -1.59 -13.40 -0.47
C LEU A 13 -1.73 -12.18 -1.38
N PHE A 14 -0.86 -11.21 -1.16
CA PHE A 14 -0.63 -10.08 -2.06
C PHE A 14 0.77 -10.10 -2.62
N LEU A 15 0.88 -9.73 -3.89
CA LEU A 15 2.14 -9.44 -4.56
C LEU A 15 2.27 -7.94 -4.74
N ILE A 16 3.43 -7.40 -4.39
CA ILE A 16 3.80 -6.02 -4.69
C ILE A 16 5.06 -6.00 -5.56
N SER A 17 5.12 -5.08 -6.51
CA SER A 17 6.29 -4.85 -7.35
C SER A 17 7.03 -3.62 -6.87
N ILE A 18 8.32 -3.76 -6.54
CA ILE A 18 9.20 -2.69 -6.03
C ILE A 18 10.45 -2.64 -6.89
N GLY A 19 10.82 -1.45 -7.40
CA GLY A 19 12.08 -1.27 -8.13
C GLY A 19 13.29 -1.64 -7.30
N GLU A 20 14.30 -2.26 -7.90
CA GLU A 20 15.54 -2.68 -7.23
C GLU A 20 16.29 -1.49 -6.59
N GLU A 21 16.18 -0.29 -7.17
CA GLU A 21 16.78 0.94 -6.61
C GLU A 21 15.90 1.62 -5.54
N SER A 22 14.79 1.01 -5.15
CA SER A 22 13.88 1.61 -4.16
C SER A 22 14.47 1.54 -2.75
N GLU A 23 14.55 2.69 -2.09
CA GLU A 23 14.96 2.80 -0.68
C GLU A 23 14.06 2.02 0.30
N THR A 24 12.91 1.53 -0.17
CA THR A 24 11.96 0.73 0.63
C THR A 24 12.28 -0.76 0.57
N LEU A 25 12.95 -1.24 -0.48
CA LEU A 25 13.12 -2.67 -0.74
C LEU A 25 13.97 -3.35 0.34
N GLU A 26 15.17 -2.86 0.57
CA GLU A 26 16.11 -3.46 1.54
C GLU A 26 15.54 -3.49 2.97
N PRO A 27 15.02 -2.36 3.52
CA PRO A 27 14.36 -2.37 4.82
C PRO A 27 13.20 -3.36 4.92
N LEU A 28 12.38 -3.49 3.87
CA LEU A 28 11.26 -4.43 3.83
C LEU A 28 11.74 -5.87 3.91
N LEU A 29 12.71 -6.24 3.08
CA LEU A 29 13.26 -7.60 3.05
C LEU A 29 13.92 -7.96 4.39
N LYS A 30 14.65 -7.01 4.99
CA LYS A 30 15.32 -7.19 6.28
C LYS A 30 14.32 -7.31 7.44
N HIS A 31 13.24 -6.52 7.40
CA HIS A 31 12.20 -6.55 8.44
C HIS A 31 11.32 -7.81 8.35
N GLY A 32 11.16 -8.37 7.16
CA GLY A 32 10.36 -9.56 6.92
C GLY A 32 8.84 -9.33 6.98
N ALA A 33 8.41 -8.06 6.94
CA ALA A 33 7.00 -7.66 6.94
C ALA A 33 6.83 -6.26 6.34
N PHE A 34 5.63 -5.96 5.84
CA PHE A 34 5.30 -4.66 5.27
C PHE A 34 3.81 -4.34 5.41
N ALA A 35 3.46 -3.06 5.32
CA ALA A 35 2.08 -2.60 5.30
C ALA A 35 1.72 -2.00 3.93
N ILE A 36 0.60 -2.43 3.38
CA ILE A 36 -0.04 -1.80 2.22
C ILE A 36 -1.09 -0.82 2.75
N ASN A 37 -0.89 0.47 2.49
CA ASN A 37 -1.82 1.53 2.87
C ASN A 37 -2.54 2.02 1.61
N VAL A 38 -3.83 1.76 1.50
CA VAL A 38 -4.70 2.27 0.42
C VAL A 38 -5.17 3.67 0.80
N LEU A 39 -4.82 4.65 -0.02
CA LEU A 39 -5.11 6.05 0.29
C LEU A 39 -6.55 6.42 -0.05
N SER A 40 -7.16 7.27 0.78
CA SER A 40 -8.45 7.90 0.50
C SER A 40 -8.30 9.05 -0.51
N ALA A 41 -9.41 9.43 -1.15
CA ALA A 41 -9.47 10.53 -2.13
C ALA A 41 -8.90 11.85 -1.60
N GLU A 42 -8.98 12.09 -0.29
CA GLU A 42 -8.48 13.29 0.38
C GLU A 42 -6.95 13.29 0.56
N GLN A 43 -6.29 12.13 0.36
CA GLN A 43 -4.86 11.94 0.64
C GLN A 43 -3.95 12.13 -0.59
N LYS A 44 -4.37 12.93 -1.58
CA LYS A 44 -3.57 13.24 -2.78
C LYS A 44 -2.19 13.80 -2.44
N ALA A 45 -2.09 14.74 -1.51
CA ALA A 45 -0.81 15.30 -1.08
C ALA A 45 0.12 14.23 -0.49
N LEU A 46 -0.44 13.30 0.28
CA LEU A 46 0.29 12.17 0.85
C LEU A 46 0.84 11.24 -0.24
N ALA A 47 0.03 10.93 -1.26
CA ALA A 47 0.46 10.14 -2.41
C ALA A 47 1.64 10.79 -3.14
N GLN A 48 1.64 12.12 -3.29
CA GLN A 48 2.72 12.88 -3.91
C GLN A 48 4.02 12.82 -3.08
N ILE A 49 3.93 12.93 -1.76
CA ILE A 49 5.08 12.78 -0.85
C ILE A 49 5.72 11.40 -1.03
N PHE A 50 4.93 10.33 -1.00
CA PHE A 50 5.47 8.97 -1.14
C PHE A 50 5.93 8.63 -2.57
N ALA A 51 5.46 9.34 -3.59
CA ALA A 51 5.93 9.20 -4.96
C ALA A 51 7.29 9.89 -5.22
N SER A 52 7.71 10.83 -4.36
CA SER A 52 8.99 11.53 -4.50
C SER A 52 10.17 10.67 -3.99
N LYS A 53 11.41 11.06 -4.31
CA LYS A 53 12.62 10.51 -3.67
C LYS A 53 12.77 11.09 -2.27
N GLY A 54 13.43 10.39 -1.32
CA GLY A 54 13.71 10.93 0.01
C GLY A 54 13.55 9.94 1.18
N GLY A 55 13.49 8.64 0.91
CA GLY A 55 13.59 7.58 1.93
C GLY A 55 12.71 7.76 3.17
N CYS A 56 13.31 7.50 4.34
CA CYS A 56 12.63 7.61 5.63
C CYS A 56 12.19 9.05 6.00
N ASP A 57 12.77 10.07 5.36
CA ASP A 57 12.43 11.48 5.65
C ASP A 57 10.99 11.82 5.28
N LYS A 58 10.36 11.05 4.39
CA LYS A 58 8.95 11.19 4.03
C LYS A 58 8.01 11.07 5.23
N PHE A 59 8.37 10.25 6.21
CA PHE A 59 7.57 10.04 7.41
C PHE A 59 7.63 11.21 8.41
N LYS A 60 8.61 12.10 8.31
CA LYS A 60 8.73 13.27 9.20
C LYS A 60 7.56 14.24 9.11
N HIS A 61 6.88 14.28 7.96
CA HIS A 61 5.79 15.22 7.68
C HIS A 61 4.44 14.52 7.49
N VAL A 62 4.33 13.27 7.93
CA VAL A 62 3.15 12.43 7.71
C VAL A 62 2.63 11.90 9.05
N ALA A 63 1.32 11.99 9.24
CA ALA A 63 0.69 11.40 10.42
C ALA A 63 0.56 9.88 10.25
N TYR A 64 1.27 9.13 11.09
CA TYR A 64 1.22 7.67 11.12
C TYR A 64 1.41 7.15 12.55
N HIS A 65 1.17 5.88 12.76
CA HIS A 65 1.58 5.16 13.95
C HIS A 65 2.21 3.82 13.54
N LEU A 66 2.96 3.21 14.44
CA LEU A 66 3.48 1.87 14.22
C LEU A 66 2.48 0.85 14.77
N SER A 67 2.13 -0.14 13.97
CA SER A 67 1.27 -1.23 14.38
C SER A 67 1.95 -2.13 15.43
N ALA A 68 1.16 -2.87 16.18
CA ALA A 68 1.67 -3.87 17.12
C ALA A 68 1.15 -5.26 16.71
N PRO A 69 1.99 -6.30 16.80
CA PRO A 69 3.38 -6.32 17.22
C PRO A 69 4.39 -6.00 16.10
N ALA A 70 3.96 -6.00 14.83
CA ALA A 70 4.86 -5.97 13.66
C ALA A 70 5.58 -4.63 13.45
N ARG A 71 5.17 -3.54 14.14
CA ARG A 71 5.76 -2.20 14.05
C ARG A 71 5.82 -1.63 12.62
N LEU A 72 4.77 -1.90 11.86
CA LEU A 72 4.63 -1.41 10.49
C LEU A 72 3.99 -0.02 10.46
N PRO A 73 4.38 0.87 9.53
CA PRO A 73 3.80 2.20 9.42
C PRO A 73 2.37 2.14 8.90
N VAL A 74 1.43 2.55 9.74
CA VAL A 74 0.00 2.70 9.42
C VAL A 74 -0.31 4.18 9.26
N LEU A 75 -0.62 4.59 8.05
CA LEU A 75 -0.93 5.98 7.72
C LEU A 75 -2.31 6.36 8.28
N ARG A 76 -2.38 7.49 8.99
CA ARG A 76 -3.65 7.98 9.53
C ARG A 76 -4.59 8.37 8.39
N GLY A 77 -5.84 7.92 8.45
CA GLY A 77 -6.87 8.20 7.45
C GLY A 77 -6.76 7.37 6.16
N ALA A 78 -5.89 6.38 6.09
CA ALA A 78 -5.88 5.44 4.99
C ALA A 78 -7.23 4.71 4.88
N LEU A 79 -7.73 4.50 3.66
CA LEU A 79 -8.99 3.82 3.39
C LEU A 79 -8.94 2.35 3.79
N ALA A 80 -7.82 1.69 3.51
CA ALA A 80 -7.55 0.34 3.95
C ALA A 80 -6.07 0.19 4.32
N VAL A 81 -5.80 -0.69 5.27
CA VAL A 81 -4.42 -1.07 5.64
C VAL A 81 -4.37 -2.59 5.73
N MET A 82 -3.41 -3.19 5.02
CA MET A 82 -3.10 -4.61 5.11
C MET A 82 -1.68 -4.77 5.64
N GLU A 83 -1.55 -5.47 6.75
CA GLU A 83 -0.26 -5.83 7.35
C GLU A 83 0.12 -7.22 6.87
N CYS A 84 1.24 -7.32 6.17
CA CYS A 84 1.67 -8.54 5.49
C CYS A 84 3.00 -9.03 6.06
N ARG A 85 3.08 -10.33 6.34
CA ARG A 85 4.33 -11.05 6.58
C ARG A 85 4.95 -11.40 5.23
N LEU A 86 6.23 -11.16 5.06
CA LEU A 86 6.97 -11.57 3.87
C LEU A 86 6.93 -13.10 3.73
N VAL A 87 6.51 -13.59 2.57
CA VAL A 87 6.55 -15.01 2.21
C VAL A 87 7.78 -15.30 1.37
N ASP A 88 7.95 -14.52 0.28
CA ASP A 88 9.07 -14.68 -0.64
C ASP A 88 9.27 -13.42 -1.49
N ALA A 89 10.41 -13.34 -2.18
CA ALA A 89 10.72 -12.24 -3.09
C ALA A 89 11.50 -12.75 -4.30
N TYR A 90 10.94 -12.53 -5.49
CA TYR A 90 11.46 -13.03 -6.76
C TYR A 90 12.02 -11.90 -7.63
N PRO A 91 13.07 -12.15 -8.43
CA PRO A 91 13.53 -11.18 -9.43
C PRO A 91 12.49 -10.98 -10.52
N GLY A 92 12.27 -9.73 -10.92
CA GLY A 92 11.35 -9.34 -12.00
C GLY A 92 11.95 -8.26 -12.90
N GLY A 93 13.12 -8.51 -13.49
CA GLY A 93 13.84 -7.53 -14.29
C GLY A 93 14.49 -6.46 -13.41
N ASP A 94 14.12 -5.20 -13.60
CA ASP A 94 14.55 -4.06 -12.78
C ASP A 94 13.70 -3.87 -11.50
N HIS A 95 12.83 -4.85 -11.20
CA HIS A 95 11.96 -4.88 -10.02
C HIS A 95 12.12 -6.18 -9.24
N ARG A 96 11.73 -6.13 -7.97
CA ARG A 96 11.52 -7.29 -7.11
C ARG A 96 10.02 -7.53 -6.93
N LEU A 97 9.60 -8.78 -7.15
CA LEU A 97 8.22 -9.23 -6.90
C LEU A 97 8.15 -9.80 -5.50
N VAL A 98 7.57 -9.05 -4.59
CA VAL A 98 7.51 -9.40 -3.16
C VAL A 98 6.13 -9.96 -2.84
N VAL A 99 6.07 -11.18 -2.33
CA VAL A 99 4.84 -11.85 -1.90
C VAL A 99 4.70 -11.76 -0.40
N GLY A 100 3.55 -11.28 0.07
CA GLY A 100 3.21 -11.18 1.47
C GLY A 100 1.89 -11.82 1.81
N GLU A 101 1.83 -12.49 2.96
CA GLU A 101 0.62 -13.07 3.54
C GLU A 101 0.00 -12.07 4.51
N VAL A 102 -1.28 -11.77 4.32
CA VAL A 102 -2.03 -10.85 5.16
C VAL A 102 -2.20 -11.42 6.57
N GLN A 103 -1.70 -10.71 7.56
CA GLN A 103 -1.81 -11.06 8.98
C GLN A 103 -2.91 -10.26 9.68
N ALA A 104 -3.14 -9.02 9.23
CA ALA A 104 -4.18 -8.15 9.74
C ALA A 104 -4.64 -7.19 8.66
N MET A 105 -5.91 -6.82 8.71
CA MET A 105 -6.53 -5.85 7.79
C MET A 105 -7.46 -4.92 8.55
N ARG A 106 -7.46 -3.64 8.14
CA ARG A 106 -8.38 -2.62 8.63
C ARG A 106 -9.00 -1.92 7.43
N LEU A 107 -10.31 -1.67 7.52
CA LEU A 107 -11.07 -0.93 6.52
C LEU A 107 -11.71 0.28 7.20
N ASN A 108 -11.62 1.43 6.55
CA ASN A 108 -12.29 2.66 6.92
C ASN A 108 -13.30 3.05 5.84
N SER A 109 -14.30 3.84 6.19
CA SER A 109 -15.24 4.40 5.22
C SER A 109 -14.57 5.52 4.42
N GLY A 110 -14.99 5.70 3.17
CA GLY A 110 -14.50 6.77 2.29
C GLY A 110 -14.40 6.31 0.84
N LEU A 111 -13.94 7.21 -0.02
CA LEU A 111 -13.71 6.95 -1.44
C LEU A 111 -12.21 6.77 -1.71
N PRO A 112 -11.81 5.89 -2.63
CA PRO A 112 -10.41 5.64 -2.94
C PRO A 112 -9.80 6.79 -3.76
N LEU A 113 -8.50 6.98 -3.59
CA LEU A 113 -7.70 7.82 -4.45
C LEU A 113 -7.33 7.03 -5.72
N LEU A 114 -7.77 7.51 -6.86
CA LEU A 114 -7.42 6.96 -8.17
C LEU A 114 -6.21 7.66 -8.78
N ARG A 115 -5.38 6.89 -9.46
CA ARG A 115 -4.32 7.41 -10.32
C ARG A 115 -4.51 6.91 -11.74
N TYR A 116 -4.70 7.84 -12.69
CA TYR A 116 -4.83 7.55 -14.10
C TYR A 116 -4.10 8.62 -14.93
N GLY A 117 -3.36 8.21 -15.98
CA GLY A 117 -2.63 9.13 -16.86
C GLY A 117 -1.66 10.07 -16.12
N GLY A 118 -1.03 9.61 -15.02
CA GLY A 118 -0.14 10.42 -14.20
C GLY A 118 -0.83 11.42 -13.26
N ARG A 119 -2.16 11.49 -13.26
CA ARG A 119 -2.97 12.39 -12.43
C ARG A 119 -3.72 11.63 -11.34
N TYR A 120 -4.13 12.34 -10.28
CA TYR A 120 -4.95 11.80 -9.21
C TYR A 120 -6.39 12.30 -9.33
N PHE A 121 -7.33 11.39 -9.12
CA PHE A 121 -8.78 11.63 -9.21
C PHE A 121 -9.47 11.06 -7.98
N GLY A 122 -10.64 11.62 -7.62
CA GLY A 122 -11.63 10.98 -6.78
C GLY A 122 -12.70 10.29 -7.65
N ILE A 123 -13.44 9.36 -7.07
CA ILE A 123 -14.64 8.78 -7.67
C ILE A 123 -15.85 9.52 -7.09
N ASP A 124 -16.85 9.85 -7.91
CA ASP A 124 -18.11 10.38 -7.39
C ASP A 124 -18.92 9.30 -6.69
N ALA A 125 -19.45 9.64 -5.50
CA ALA A 125 -20.21 8.71 -4.67
C ALA A 125 -21.45 8.10 -5.37
N GLY A 126 -21.98 8.77 -6.40
CA GLY A 126 -23.10 8.30 -7.20
C GLY A 126 -22.79 7.07 -8.07
N GLU A 127 -21.54 6.88 -8.48
CA GLU A 127 -21.12 5.74 -9.29
C GLU A 127 -20.85 4.48 -8.43
N CYS A 128 -20.52 4.66 -7.15
CA CYS A 128 -20.21 3.56 -6.23
C CYS A 128 -21.48 2.87 -5.68
N ALA A 129 -22.66 3.50 -5.75
CA ALA A 129 -23.91 2.98 -5.20
C ALA A 129 -24.61 1.95 -6.10
N ALA A 130 -24.18 1.75 -7.33
CA ALA A 130 -24.85 0.91 -8.32
C ALA A 130 -24.52 -0.60 -8.24
N SER A 131 -23.66 -1.04 -7.31
CA SER A 131 -23.17 -2.43 -7.23
C SER A 131 -23.65 -3.23 -6.02
N SER A 132 -24.76 -2.87 -5.39
CA SER A 132 -25.33 -3.67 -4.28
C SER A 132 -26.49 -4.56 -4.68
N ALA A 133 -26.50 -5.08 -5.91
CA ALA A 133 -27.51 -6.01 -6.38
C ALA A 133 -26.87 -7.19 -7.12
N ALA A 134 -26.40 -8.15 -6.35
CA ALA A 134 -26.33 -9.58 -6.75
C ALA A 134 -26.03 -10.43 -5.53
#